data_944809b821c920777663eb8f5c2e5897
#
_entry.id   944809b821c920777663eb8f5c2e5897
#
_cell.length_a   1.000
_cell.length_b   1.000
_cell.length_c   1.000
_cell.angle_alpha   90.00
_cell.angle_beta   90.00
_cell.angle_gamma   90.00
#
_symmetry.space_group_name_H-M   'P 1'
#
loop_
_entity.id
_entity.type
_entity.pdbx_description
1 polymer ?
#
loop_
_entity_poly.entity_id
_entity_poly.type
_entity_poly.pdbx_seq_one_letter_code
_entity_poly.pdbx_strand_id
1 'polypeptide(L)'
;MSTRREFLTTALAGGAAAALGPRRASAAPKSMSVVHESSFIKAFDDYFVKTLSPEYEKLTGIKVAYEPVSVGSMLTRLTTIVETKAGPEIVHTGINWPHLFDQGLLDVTDVAGEVGKKIGPWHDNILDSVVVNKKWKAVPWGNIGQLEVYRTDWFKEVGVTKFPDTWEDLLAAGRLLKKKGHPFGFELGHGFGDNHGWMYPLLWSYGGREVDKDGKTVLIDSDETAKAVDFCRRFYKETMLEDVLGWTDVNNNKAYLAEQISCTNNAMSILIVAKRDFPDIAKVTDHGLNPQGPKGRFHLYNPQSHAIAAHAPDPAAAKAFLRWLYDDKQLSRWLVAGDAYYAPFLNGYDNHPMWNVD
;
A
#
# COMPACT_ATOMS: atom_id res chain seq x y z
N MET A 1 45.24 64.57 -3.14
CA MET A 1 44.74 63.32 -3.76
C MET A 1 45.69 62.21 -3.35
N SER A 2 45.37 61.56 -2.30
CA SER A 2 46.14 60.44 -1.72
C SER A 2 45.54 59.11 -2.28
N THR A 3 46.43 58.29 -2.83
CA THR A 3 46.06 57.08 -3.56
C THR A 3 45.82 55.91 -2.63
N ARG A 4 44.88 55.03 -3.01
CA ARG A 4 44.41 53.80 -2.33
C ARG A 4 45.52 52.79 -1.92
N ARG A 5 46.81 53.15 -1.94
CA ARG A 5 47.94 52.24 -1.69
C ARG A 5 48.61 52.42 -0.31
N GLU A 6 48.20 53.41 0.46
CA GLU A 6 48.86 53.72 1.75
C GLU A 6 48.09 53.25 3.01
N PHE A 7 47.03 52.49 2.84
CA PHE A 7 46.19 52.03 3.97
C PHE A 7 46.45 50.59 4.41
N LEU A 8 47.51 49.94 3.87
CA LEU A 8 47.77 48.53 4.13
C LEU A 8 49.10 48.21 4.86
N THR A 9 49.73 49.17 5.51
CA THR A 9 51.03 48.92 6.18
C THR A 9 51.12 49.49 7.59
N THR A 10 50.09 49.34 8.45
CA THR A 10 50.32 49.60 9.90
C THR A 10 49.26 48.87 10.73
N ALA A 11 49.39 47.53 10.89
CA ALA A 11 48.81 46.81 12.01
C ALA A 11 49.45 45.42 12.17
N LEU A 12 50.76 45.46 12.49
CA LEU A 12 51.45 44.26 12.99
C LEU A 12 52.10 44.69 14.32
N ALA A 13 51.38 44.41 15.41
CA ALA A 13 51.94 44.09 16.72
C ALA A 13 50.86 43.88 17.78
N GLY A 14 50.83 42.70 18.34
CA GLY A 14 50.26 42.49 19.67
C GLY A 14 48.88 41.83 19.68
N GLY A 15 48.80 40.53 19.62
CA GLY A 15 47.57 39.79 19.92
C GLY A 15 47.89 38.35 20.22
N ALA A 16 47.73 37.97 21.46
CA ALA A 16 47.94 36.63 22.00
C ALA A 16 47.27 35.56 21.14
N ALA A 17 48.01 34.53 20.76
CA ALA A 17 47.52 33.32 20.16
C ALA A 17 46.67 32.56 21.19
N ALA A 18 45.37 32.83 21.23
CA ALA A 18 44.42 31.93 21.85
C ALA A 18 44.35 30.71 20.94
N ALA A 19 44.85 29.57 21.42
CA ALA A 19 44.73 28.28 20.78
C ALA A 19 43.23 27.91 20.70
N LEU A 20 42.60 28.29 19.59
CA LEU A 20 41.32 27.72 19.18
C LEU A 20 41.59 26.26 18.78
N GLY A 21 41.41 25.34 19.72
CA GLY A 21 41.37 23.93 19.40
C GLY A 21 40.36 23.69 18.26
N PRO A 22 40.55 22.65 17.44
CA PRO A 22 39.66 22.39 16.33
C PRO A 22 38.23 22.28 16.87
N ARG A 23 37.39 23.29 16.59
CA ARG A 23 35.95 23.17 16.76
C ARG A 23 35.56 21.96 15.93
N ARG A 24 35.23 20.87 16.60
CA ARG A 24 34.49 19.77 15.94
C ARG A 24 33.27 20.43 15.28
N ALA A 25 33.32 20.54 13.96
CA ALA A 25 32.13 20.86 13.22
C ALA A 25 31.09 19.83 13.67
N SER A 26 30.05 20.30 14.36
CA SER A 26 28.89 19.47 14.65
C SER A 26 28.36 19.04 13.28
N ALA A 27 28.53 17.77 12.95
CA ALA A 27 27.96 17.24 11.74
C ALA A 27 26.46 17.57 11.80
N ALA A 28 25.91 18.14 10.72
CA ALA A 28 24.49 18.38 10.61
C ALA A 28 23.75 17.07 10.97
N PRO A 29 22.65 17.13 11.71
CA PRO A 29 21.94 15.92 12.08
C PRO A 29 21.64 15.14 10.79
N LYS A 30 22.11 13.90 10.75
CA LYS A 30 21.80 13.02 9.61
C LYS A 30 20.28 12.85 9.56
N SER A 31 19.72 13.03 8.39
CA SER A 31 18.29 12.84 8.14
C SER A 31 18.08 11.90 6.97
N MET A 32 16.97 11.21 6.98
CA MET A 32 16.52 10.29 5.94
C MET A 32 15.04 10.56 5.72
N SER A 33 14.52 10.31 4.54
CA SER A 33 13.10 10.49 4.23
C SER A 33 12.47 9.21 3.66
N VAL A 34 11.24 8.97 4.07
CA VAL A 34 10.40 7.86 3.64
C VAL A 34 9.13 8.43 3.03
N VAL A 35 8.86 8.13 1.76
CA VAL A 35 7.53 8.34 1.18
C VAL A 35 6.73 7.05 1.30
N HIS A 36 5.50 7.16 1.78
CA HIS A 36 4.64 6.02 2.08
C HIS A 36 3.22 6.29 1.62
N GLU A 37 2.52 5.25 1.15
CA GLU A 37 1.10 5.33 0.89
C GLU A 37 0.34 5.53 2.19
N SER A 38 -0.48 6.58 2.27
CA SER A 38 -1.30 6.87 3.46
C SER A 38 -2.24 5.72 3.76
N SER A 39 -2.19 5.20 4.98
CA SER A 39 -3.08 4.14 5.42
C SER A 39 -4.52 4.64 5.57
N PHE A 40 -5.50 3.80 5.23
CA PHE A 40 -6.90 4.00 5.61
C PHE A 40 -7.10 3.98 7.14
N ILE A 41 -6.19 3.36 7.85
CA ILE A 41 -6.17 3.33 9.30
C ILE A 41 -5.16 4.36 9.80
N LYS A 42 -5.64 5.56 10.11
CA LYS A 42 -4.81 6.70 10.51
C LYS A 42 -3.80 6.38 11.63
N ALA A 43 -4.16 5.51 12.56
CA ALA A 43 -3.31 5.11 13.66
C ALA A 43 -2.01 4.45 13.21
N PHE A 44 -2.00 3.79 12.05
CA PHE A 44 -0.81 3.19 11.44
C PHE A 44 0.23 4.27 11.08
N ASP A 45 -0.18 5.33 10.36
CA ASP A 45 0.71 6.44 10.00
C ASP A 45 1.14 7.23 11.25
N ASP A 46 0.20 7.50 12.16
CA ASP A 46 0.49 8.19 13.42
C ASP A 46 1.52 7.44 14.26
N TYR A 47 1.48 6.11 14.29
CA TYR A 47 2.44 5.30 15.04
C TYR A 47 3.85 5.39 14.44
N PHE A 48 3.97 5.39 13.13
CA PHE A 48 5.25 5.60 12.48
C PHE A 48 5.87 6.96 12.88
N VAL A 49 5.08 8.02 12.77
CA VAL A 49 5.55 9.40 13.02
C VAL A 49 5.83 9.65 14.51
N LYS A 50 4.96 9.15 15.39
CA LYS A 50 4.99 9.47 16.83
C LYS A 50 5.82 8.49 17.67
N THR A 51 6.08 7.30 17.14
CA THR A 51 6.76 6.24 17.89
C THR A 51 8.00 5.73 17.17
N LEU A 52 7.87 5.16 15.95
CA LEU A 52 8.98 4.50 15.28
C LEU A 52 10.07 5.48 14.85
N SER A 53 9.70 6.61 14.24
CA SER A 53 10.68 7.63 13.81
C SER A 53 11.49 8.18 14.99
N PRO A 54 10.88 8.61 16.11
CA PRO A 54 11.62 9.03 17.31
C PRO A 54 12.45 7.92 17.96
N GLU A 55 11.98 6.67 17.98
CA GLU A 55 12.77 5.54 18.49
C GLU A 55 14.04 5.32 17.67
N TYR A 56 13.94 5.38 16.34
CA TYR A 56 15.11 5.24 15.46
C TYR A 56 16.09 6.40 15.59
N GLU A 57 15.57 7.64 15.68
CA GLU A 57 16.40 8.84 15.89
C GLU A 57 17.16 8.76 17.22
N LYS A 58 16.49 8.33 18.30
CA LYS A 58 17.14 8.12 19.61
C LYS A 58 18.23 7.06 19.55
N LEU A 59 18.01 5.99 18.77
CA LEU A 59 18.96 4.88 18.63
C LEU A 59 20.19 5.26 17.82
N THR A 60 20.03 6.04 16.74
CA THR A 60 21.05 6.21 15.70
C THR A 60 21.51 7.66 15.51
N GLY A 61 20.76 8.63 16.01
CA GLY A 61 20.94 10.05 15.72
C GLY A 61 20.46 10.46 14.31
N ILE A 62 19.77 9.57 13.58
CA ILE A 62 19.23 9.84 12.25
C ILE A 62 17.74 10.16 12.37
N LYS A 63 17.35 11.38 11.98
CA LYS A 63 15.95 11.78 11.92
C LYS A 63 15.31 11.18 10.69
N VAL A 64 14.16 10.50 10.86
CA VAL A 64 13.37 9.94 9.76
C VAL A 64 12.14 10.81 9.51
N ALA A 65 12.12 11.47 8.34
CA ALA A 65 10.96 12.24 7.88
C ALA A 65 10.00 11.30 7.14
N TYR A 66 8.69 11.40 7.42
CA TYR A 66 7.64 10.60 6.81
C TYR A 66 6.75 11.49 5.94
N GLU A 67 6.62 11.13 4.67
CA GLU A 67 5.78 11.80 3.68
C GLU A 67 4.61 10.88 3.31
N PRO A 68 3.40 11.09 3.86
CA PRO A 68 2.22 10.33 3.47
C PRO A 68 1.68 10.82 2.12
N VAL A 69 1.38 9.90 1.20
CA VAL A 69 0.84 10.19 -0.13
C VAL A 69 -0.39 9.33 -0.36
N SER A 70 -1.47 9.90 -0.90
CA SER A 70 -2.69 9.14 -1.18
C SER A 70 -2.45 8.01 -2.19
N VAL A 71 -3.19 6.90 -2.08
CA VAL A 71 -3.12 5.75 -2.99
C VAL A 71 -3.15 6.17 -4.46
N GLY A 72 -4.09 7.01 -4.87
CA GLY A 72 -4.21 7.48 -6.26
C GLY A 72 -3.05 8.35 -6.77
N SER A 73 -2.20 8.87 -5.87
CA SER A 73 -1.06 9.74 -6.22
C SER A 73 0.30 9.03 -6.07
N MET A 74 0.33 7.86 -5.42
CA MET A 74 1.59 7.23 -5.03
C MET A 74 2.44 6.82 -6.24
N LEU A 75 1.84 6.25 -7.28
CA LEU A 75 2.56 5.86 -8.50
C LEU A 75 3.19 7.07 -9.21
N THR A 76 2.46 8.18 -9.31
CA THR A 76 2.96 9.44 -9.89
C THR A 76 4.12 10.00 -9.03
N ARG A 77 3.99 9.93 -7.71
CA ARG A 77 5.04 10.37 -6.80
C ARG A 77 6.32 9.54 -6.96
N LEU A 78 6.19 8.21 -7.02
CA LEU A 78 7.31 7.29 -7.25
C LEU A 78 7.96 7.55 -8.61
N THR A 79 7.17 7.73 -9.67
CA THR A 79 7.67 8.09 -11.01
C THR A 79 8.52 9.37 -10.95
N THR A 80 8.01 10.42 -10.28
CA THR A 80 8.73 11.68 -10.12
C THR A 80 10.07 11.49 -9.41
N ILE A 81 10.10 10.73 -8.31
CA ILE A 81 11.32 10.45 -7.55
C ILE A 81 12.37 9.74 -8.40
N VAL A 82 11.96 8.72 -9.14
CA VAL A 82 12.86 7.92 -9.99
C VAL A 82 13.39 8.73 -11.17
N GLU A 83 12.53 9.44 -11.87
CA GLU A 83 12.91 10.22 -13.06
C GLU A 83 13.80 11.43 -12.72
N THR A 84 13.46 12.15 -11.65
CA THR A 84 14.23 13.32 -11.23
C THR A 84 15.50 12.96 -10.44
N LYS A 85 15.60 11.71 -9.96
CA LYS A 85 16.65 11.24 -9.07
C LYS A 85 16.80 12.12 -7.84
N ALA A 86 15.67 12.55 -7.28
CA ALA A 86 15.60 13.46 -6.14
C ALA A 86 14.36 13.15 -5.27
N GLY A 87 14.45 13.51 -3.98
CA GLY A 87 13.37 13.30 -3.00
C GLY A 87 13.68 12.17 -2.04
N PRO A 88 12.64 11.53 -1.46
CA PRO A 88 12.82 10.49 -0.46
C PRO A 88 13.71 9.33 -0.90
N GLU A 89 14.56 8.88 0.06
CA GLU A 89 15.49 7.77 -0.13
C GLU A 89 14.79 6.42 -0.06
N ILE A 90 13.79 6.30 0.82
CA ILE A 90 12.98 5.10 0.97
C ILE A 90 11.63 5.39 0.37
N VAL A 91 11.21 4.51 -0.53
CA VAL A 91 9.99 4.70 -1.31
C VAL A 91 9.06 3.50 -1.15
N HIS A 92 7.79 3.80 -0.92
CA HIS A 92 6.74 2.79 -0.98
C HIS A 92 6.58 2.27 -2.40
N THR A 93 6.42 0.95 -2.52
CA THR A 93 6.07 0.29 -3.78
C THR A 93 4.94 -0.70 -3.57
N GLY A 94 4.06 -0.82 -4.55
CA GLY A 94 2.96 -1.77 -4.56
C GLY A 94 3.03 -2.73 -5.75
N ILE A 95 2.23 -3.75 -5.73
CA ILE A 95 2.00 -4.74 -6.80
C ILE A 95 3.30 -5.11 -7.55
N ASN A 96 3.44 -4.71 -8.82
CA ASN A 96 4.60 -4.98 -9.68
C ASN A 96 5.49 -3.75 -9.94
N TRP A 97 5.33 -2.67 -9.15
CA TRP A 97 6.10 -1.45 -9.36
C TRP A 97 7.62 -1.63 -9.30
N PRO A 98 8.18 -2.56 -8.49
CA PRO A 98 9.62 -2.86 -8.56
C PRO A 98 10.11 -3.25 -9.96
N HIS A 99 9.28 -3.89 -10.79
CA HIS A 99 9.61 -4.19 -12.19
C HIS A 99 9.58 -2.96 -13.08
N LEU A 100 8.61 -2.06 -12.88
CA LEU A 100 8.48 -0.82 -13.66
C LEU A 100 9.66 0.14 -13.42
N PHE A 101 10.19 0.14 -12.20
CA PHE A 101 11.22 1.08 -11.74
C PHE A 101 12.57 0.43 -11.44
N ASP A 102 12.85 -0.77 -11.99
CA ASP A 102 14.06 -1.57 -11.69
C ASP A 102 15.35 -0.73 -11.69
N GLN A 103 15.56 0.11 -12.69
CA GLN A 103 16.76 0.93 -12.81
C GLN A 103 16.84 2.08 -11.78
N GLY A 104 15.70 2.48 -11.21
CA GLY A 104 15.60 3.53 -10.20
C GLY A 104 15.68 3.02 -8.76
N LEU A 105 15.78 1.69 -8.56
CA LEU A 105 15.76 1.05 -7.26
C LEU A 105 17.02 0.24 -6.99
N LEU A 106 17.52 0.29 -5.77
CA LEU A 106 18.69 -0.46 -5.32
C LEU A 106 18.39 -1.95 -5.13
N ASP A 107 19.44 -2.76 -5.19
CA ASP A 107 19.41 -4.15 -4.76
C ASP A 107 19.37 -4.24 -3.23
N VAL A 108 18.31 -4.86 -2.71
CA VAL A 108 18.07 -5.06 -1.27
C VAL A 108 18.02 -6.55 -0.90
N THR A 109 18.61 -7.41 -1.73
CA THR A 109 18.65 -8.87 -1.51
C THR A 109 19.22 -9.25 -0.16
N ASP A 110 20.24 -8.54 0.30
CA ASP A 110 20.84 -8.71 1.62
C ASP A 110 19.86 -8.42 2.76
N VAL A 111 19.09 -7.34 2.65
CA VAL A 111 18.06 -6.97 3.65
C VAL A 111 16.96 -8.02 3.69
N ALA A 112 16.39 -8.35 2.54
CA ALA A 112 15.30 -9.35 2.45
C ALA A 112 15.76 -10.73 2.97
N GLY A 113 16.99 -11.13 2.64
CA GLY A 113 17.57 -12.38 3.13
C GLY A 113 17.78 -12.43 4.65
N GLU A 114 18.20 -11.31 5.27
CA GLU A 114 18.37 -11.22 6.71
C GLU A 114 17.03 -11.21 7.46
N VAL A 115 16.02 -10.47 6.95
CA VAL A 115 14.66 -10.45 7.50
C VAL A 115 14.04 -11.85 7.44
N GLY A 116 14.10 -12.51 6.28
CA GLY A 116 13.59 -13.87 6.12
C GLY A 116 14.25 -14.91 7.02
N LYS A 117 15.55 -14.76 7.32
CA LYS A 117 16.26 -15.66 8.27
C LYS A 117 15.81 -15.46 9.71
N LYS A 118 15.43 -14.24 10.10
CA LYS A 118 15.04 -13.93 11.48
C LYS A 118 13.59 -14.30 11.78
N ILE A 119 12.67 -14.05 10.85
CA ILE A 119 11.22 -14.14 11.10
C ILE A 119 10.62 -15.41 10.48
N GLY A 120 11.26 -15.95 9.47
CA GLY A 120 10.80 -17.10 8.68
C GLY A 120 10.88 -16.80 7.18
N PRO A 121 10.80 -17.85 6.33
CA PRO A 121 10.86 -17.66 4.89
C PRO A 121 9.71 -16.79 4.39
N TRP A 122 9.96 -16.10 3.29
CA TRP A 122 8.95 -15.35 2.55
C TRP A 122 7.97 -16.32 1.88
N HIS A 123 6.70 -15.93 1.79
CA HIS A 123 5.73 -16.66 0.98
C HIS A 123 6.14 -16.60 -0.50
N ASP A 124 6.02 -17.71 -1.23
CA ASP A 124 6.49 -17.78 -2.62
C ASP A 124 5.77 -16.79 -3.55
N ASN A 125 4.48 -16.52 -3.28
CA ASN A 125 3.65 -15.64 -4.09
C ASN A 125 4.09 -14.16 -4.12
N ILE A 126 4.94 -13.73 -3.15
CA ILE A 126 5.45 -12.34 -3.14
C ILE A 126 6.66 -12.15 -4.06
N LEU A 127 7.39 -13.24 -4.36
CA LEU A 127 8.66 -13.15 -5.09
C LEU A 127 8.47 -12.52 -6.47
N ASP A 128 7.40 -12.89 -7.17
CA ASP A 128 7.10 -12.34 -8.51
C ASP A 128 6.85 -10.83 -8.51
N SER A 129 6.51 -10.24 -7.36
CA SER A 129 6.27 -8.80 -7.25
C SER A 129 7.55 -8.00 -6.99
N VAL A 130 8.51 -8.56 -6.26
CA VAL A 130 9.66 -7.80 -5.73
C VAL A 130 11.02 -8.25 -6.24
N VAL A 131 11.10 -9.44 -6.87
CA VAL A 131 12.36 -9.96 -7.42
C VAL A 131 12.43 -9.70 -8.92
N VAL A 132 13.36 -8.85 -9.32
CA VAL A 132 13.63 -8.49 -10.70
C VAL A 132 15.03 -8.93 -11.07
N ASN A 133 15.19 -9.69 -12.15
CA ASN A 133 16.48 -10.20 -12.61
C ASN A 133 17.29 -10.89 -11.45
N LYS A 134 16.63 -11.71 -10.64
CA LYS A 134 17.19 -12.44 -9.48
C LYS A 134 17.66 -11.54 -8.34
N LYS A 135 17.25 -10.29 -8.29
CA LYS A 135 17.56 -9.32 -7.23
C LYS A 135 16.31 -8.81 -6.58
N TRP A 136 16.29 -8.74 -5.27
CA TRP A 136 15.23 -8.07 -4.56
C TRP A 136 15.34 -6.56 -4.77
N LYS A 137 14.28 -5.94 -5.28
CA LYS A 137 14.21 -4.50 -5.52
C LYS A 137 13.38 -3.77 -4.47
N ALA A 138 12.62 -4.52 -3.71
CA ALA A 138 11.89 -4.03 -2.55
C ALA A 138 11.83 -5.10 -1.47
N VAL A 139 11.55 -4.69 -0.23
CA VAL A 139 11.29 -5.58 0.91
C VAL A 139 9.81 -5.47 1.26
N PRO A 140 9.01 -6.54 1.09
CA PRO A 140 7.58 -6.50 1.40
C PRO A 140 7.36 -6.49 2.91
N TRP A 141 6.33 -5.77 3.34
CA TRP A 141 5.97 -5.67 4.75
C TRP A 141 4.50 -5.96 5.03
N GLY A 142 3.65 -5.93 4.01
CA GLY A 142 2.25 -6.20 4.20
C GLY A 142 1.51 -6.50 2.91
N ASN A 143 0.35 -7.10 3.03
CA ASN A 143 -0.63 -7.32 1.98
C ASN A 143 -1.96 -6.74 2.41
N ILE A 144 -2.66 -6.11 1.49
CA ILE A 144 -4.05 -5.72 1.67
C ILE A 144 -4.92 -6.76 0.97
N GLY A 145 -5.65 -7.55 1.76
CA GLY A 145 -6.58 -8.55 1.22
C GLY A 145 -7.82 -7.88 0.66
N GLN A 146 -8.16 -8.15 -0.59
CA GLN A 146 -9.38 -7.66 -1.23
C GLN A 146 -10.50 -8.71 -1.10
N LEU A 147 -11.63 -8.29 -0.53
CA LEU A 147 -12.80 -9.11 -0.23
C LEU A 147 -14.08 -8.37 -0.65
N GLU A 148 -15.19 -9.08 -0.70
CA GLU A 148 -16.50 -8.47 -0.86
C GLU A 148 -17.07 -8.12 0.53
N VAL A 149 -17.24 -6.83 0.82
CA VAL A 149 -17.85 -6.32 2.05
C VAL A 149 -19.34 -6.15 1.83
N TYR A 150 -20.18 -6.72 2.69
CA TYR A 150 -21.63 -6.69 2.46
C TYR A 150 -22.46 -6.53 3.75
N ARG A 151 -23.69 -6.03 3.59
CA ARG A 151 -24.71 -5.86 4.63
C ARG A 151 -25.51 -7.16 4.80
N THR A 152 -25.22 -7.91 5.85
CA THR A 152 -25.88 -9.19 6.15
C THR A 152 -27.39 -9.07 6.38
N ASP A 153 -27.84 -7.97 6.97
CA ASP A 153 -29.24 -7.66 7.20
C ASP A 153 -30.01 -7.46 5.88
N TRP A 154 -29.51 -6.63 4.99
CA TRP A 154 -30.16 -6.37 3.70
C TRP A 154 -30.13 -7.59 2.78
N PHE A 155 -29.04 -8.37 2.79
CA PHE A 155 -28.97 -9.63 2.04
C PHE A 155 -30.03 -10.64 2.55
N LYS A 156 -30.25 -10.72 3.88
CA LYS A 156 -31.31 -11.56 4.47
C LYS A 156 -32.72 -11.12 4.05
N GLU A 157 -32.98 -9.83 3.89
CA GLU A 157 -34.27 -9.30 3.41
C GLU A 157 -34.65 -9.79 2.02
N VAL A 158 -33.68 -10.18 1.19
CA VAL A 158 -33.91 -10.74 -0.14
C VAL A 158 -33.68 -12.25 -0.18
N GLY A 159 -33.63 -12.91 0.99
CA GLY A 159 -33.52 -14.36 1.12
C GLY A 159 -32.11 -14.93 0.97
N VAL A 160 -31.08 -14.08 0.96
CA VAL A 160 -29.69 -14.50 0.83
C VAL A 160 -29.06 -14.56 2.23
N THR A 161 -28.82 -15.77 2.74
CA THR A 161 -28.29 -16.02 4.09
C THR A 161 -26.79 -16.31 4.14
N LYS A 162 -26.18 -16.57 2.97
CA LYS A 162 -24.74 -16.73 2.78
C LYS A 162 -24.31 -15.88 1.62
N PHE A 163 -23.10 -15.34 1.67
CA PHE A 163 -22.57 -14.58 0.56
C PHE A 163 -22.54 -15.44 -0.73
N PRO A 164 -22.96 -14.90 -1.88
CA PRO A 164 -23.02 -15.62 -3.15
C PRO A 164 -21.65 -16.16 -3.58
N ASP A 165 -21.63 -17.41 -4.03
CA ASP A 165 -20.37 -18.08 -4.40
C ASP A 165 -19.92 -17.75 -5.83
N THR A 166 -20.86 -17.43 -6.72
CA THR A 166 -20.60 -17.11 -8.12
C THR A 166 -20.96 -15.66 -8.46
N TRP A 167 -20.32 -15.10 -9.50
CA TRP A 167 -20.67 -13.78 -10.02
C TRP A 167 -22.13 -13.67 -10.47
N GLU A 168 -22.69 -14.73 -11.07
CA GLU A 168 -24.09 -14.72 -11.50
C GLU A 168 -25.06 -14.76 -10.30
N ASP A 169 -24.73 -15.48 -9.22
CA ASP A 169 -25.53 -15.47 -8.00
C ASP A 169 -25.46 -14.09 -7.31
N LEU A 170 -24.28 -13.44 -7.30
CA LEU A 170 -24.13 -12.09 -6.78
C LEU A 170 -24.92 -11.07 -7.62
N LEU A 171 -24.91 -11.20 -8.95
CA LEU A 171 -25.73 -10.39 -9.84
C LEU A 171 -27.24 -10.57 -9.53
N ALA A 172 -27.67 -11.82 -9.32
CA ALA A 172 -29.08 -12.11 -8.99
C ALA A 172 -29.49 -11.47 -7.66
N ALA A 173 -28.65 -11.60 -6.62
CA ALA A 173 -28.86 -10.95 -5.32
C ALA A 173 -28.89 -9.41 -5.46
N GLY A 174 -27.95 -8.83 -6.19
CA GLY A 174 -27.84 -7.39 -6.40
C GLY A 174 -29.06 -6.77 -7.10
N ARG A 175 -29.67 -7.50 -8.06
CA ARG A 175 -30.93 -7.09 -8.70
C ARG A 175 -32.07 -6.95 -7.70
N LEU A 176 -32.18 -7.90 -6.76
CA LEU A 176 -33.21 -7.88 -5.72
C LEU A 176 -32.94 -6.74 -4.72
N LEU A 177 -31.70 -6.58 -4.30
CA LEU A 177 -31.26 -5.52 -3.40
C LEU A 177 -31.48 -4.13 -4.01
N LYS A 178 -31.11 -3.89 -5.26
CA LYS A 178 -31.34 -2.62 -5.94
C LYS A 178 -32.82 -2.27 -6.02
N LYS A 179 -33.70 -3.26 -6.28
CA LYS A 179 -35.16 -3.08 -6.27
C LYS A 179 -35.70 -2.69 -4.88
N LYS A 180 -35.01 -3.06 -3.81
CA LYS A 180 -35.33 -2.70 -2.43
C LYS A 180 -34.76 -1.35 -2.01
N GLY A 181 -33.98 -0.68 -2.88
CA GLY A 181 -33.30 0.57 -2.59
C GLY A 181 -31.90 0.40 -1.99
N HIS A 182 -31.33 -0.80 -2.04
CA HIS A 182 -30.01 -1.14 -1.51
C HIS A 182 -29.04 -1.55 -2.62
N PRO A 183 -28.67 -0.62 -3.54
CA PRO A 183 -27.78 -0.93 -4.65
C PRO A 183 -26.39 -1.34 -4.17
N PHE A 184 -25.59 -1.90 -5.07
CA PHE A 184 -24.16 -2.10 -4.89
C PHE A 184 -23.37 -0.83 -5.21
N GLY A 185 -22.12 -0.77 -4.74
CA GLY A 185 -21.21 0.33 -5.01
C GLY A 185 -19.79 -0.16 -5.21
N PHE A 186 -19.53 -0.82 -6.33
CA PHE A 186 -18.17 -1.23 -6.72
C PHE A 186 -17.52 -0.10 -7.52
N GLU A 187 -16.30 0.28 -7.15
CA GLU A 187 -15.57 1.31 -7.88
C GLU A 187 -15.37 0.93 -9.35
N LEU A 188 -15.72 1.83 -10.26
CA LEU A 188 -15.53 1.73 -11.72
C LEU A 188 -14.84 2.98 -12.29
N GLY A 189 -14.22 3.79 -11.44
CA GLY A 189 -13.45 4.95 -11.86
C GLY A 189 -12.14 4.57 -12.57
N HIS A 190 -11.41 5.60 -13.02
CA HIS A 190 -10.18 5.43 -13.79
C HIS A 190 -8.90 5.56 -12.92
N GLY A 191 -9.05 5.72 -11.61
CA GLY A 191 -7.94 5.78 -10.67
C GLY A 191 -7.35 4.40 -10.38
N PHE A 192 -6.19 4.40 -9.73
CA PHE A 192 -5.69 3.20 -9.07
C PHE A 192 -6.40 3.05 -7.72
N GLY A 193 -6.98 1.87 -7.45
CA GLY A 193 -7.74 1.62 -6.23
C GLY A 193 -8.50 0.28 -6.26
N ASP A 194 -9.62 0.22 -5.55
CA ASP A 194 -10.43 -0.98 -5.37
C ASP A 194 -11.03 -1.55 -6.67
N ASN A 195 -11.14 -0.75 -7.72
CA ASN A 195 -11.55 -1.23 -9.04
C ASN A 195 -10.65 -2.40 -9.53
N HIS A 196 -9.35 -2.34 -9.27
CA HIS A 196 -8.43 -3.44 -9.60
C HIS A 196 -8.71 -4.69 -8.77
N GLY A 197 -9.12 -4.53 -7.51
CA GLY A 197 -9.39 -5.60 -6.57
C GLY A 197 -10.48 -6.57 -7.00
N TRP A 198 -11.44 -6.13 -7.82
CA TRP A 198 -12.53 -6.96 -8.31
C TRP A 198 -12.56 -7.15 -9.83
N MET A 199 -12.14 -6.16 -10.62
CA MET A 199 -12.19 -6.26 -12.08
C MET A 199 -11.18 -7.25 -12.64
N TYR A 200 -9.96 -7.31 -12.12
CA TYR A 200 -8.98 -8.34 -12.51
C TYR A 200 -9.43 -9.75 -12.10
N PRO A 201 -9.84 -10.03 -10.87
CA PRO A 201 -10.44 -11.32 -10.50
C PRO A 201 -11.64 -11.70 -11.36
N LEU A 202 -12.51 -10.76 -11.69
CA LEU A 202 -13.61 -10.99 -12.63
C LEU A 202 -13.08 -11.41 -14.01
N LEU A 203 -12.17 -10.65 -14.60
CA LEU A 203 -11.57 -10.94 -15.91
C LEU A 203 -10.95 -12.35 -15.93
N TRP A 204 -10.12 -12.67 -14.96
CA TRP A 204 -9.44 -13.96 -14.86
C TRP A 204 -10.42 -15.10 -14.63
N SER A 205 -11.50 -14.87 -13.88
CA SER A 205 -12.52 -15.87 -13.61
C SER A 205 -13.34 -16.26 -14.86
N TYR A 206 -13.34 -15.40 -15.88
CA TYR A 206 -13.89 -15.70 -17.21
C TYR A 206 -12.83 -16.28 -18.17
N GLY A 207 -11.55 -16.26 -17.80
CA GLY A 207 -10.42 -16.77 -18.59
C GLY A 207 -9.68 -15.70 -19.39
N GLY A 208 -10.11 -14.43 -19.29
CA GLY A 208 -9.41 -13.30 -19.90
C GLY A 208 -8.07 -13.03 -19.19
N ARG A 209 -7.12 -12.49 -19.92
CA ARG A 209 -5.78 -12.09 -19.43
C ARG A 209 -5.30 -10.85 -20.16
N GLU A 210 -4.47 -10.05 -19.50
CA GLU A 210 -3.89 -8.86 -20.12
C GLU A 210 -2.71 -9.22 -21.03
N VAL A 211 -1.79 -10.02 -20.47
CA VAL A 211 -0.56 -10.47 -21.14
C VAL A 211 -0.27 -11.93 -20.80
N ASP A 212 0.55 -12.59 -21.59
CA ASP A 212 1.06 -13.92 -21.30
C ASP A 212 2.20 -13.88 -20.27
N LYS A 213 2.63 -15.05 -19.80
CA LYS A 213 3.71 -15.23 -18.81
C LYS A 213 5.06 -14.62 -19.23
N ASP A 214 5.26 -14.37 -20.53
CA ASP A 214 6.44 -13.68 -21.05
C ASP A 214 6.44 -12.16 -20.77
N GLY A 215 5.30 -11.61 -20.28
CA GLY A 215 5.10 -10.18 -20.00
C GLY A 215 5.10 -9.30 -21.25
N LYS A 216 4.98 -9.86 -22.46
CA LYS A 216 5.08 -9.15 -23.76
C LYS A 216 3.93 -9.44 -24.70
N THR A 217 3.51 -10.70 -24.76
CA THR A 217 2.42 -11.11 -25.64
C THR A 217 1.09 -10.62 -25.07
N VAL A 218 0.44 -9.71 -25.78
CA VAL A 218 -0.86 -9.13 -25.37
C VAL A 218 -1.97 -10.14 -25.62
N LEU A 219 -2.77 -10.45 -24.60
CA LEU A 219 -3.87 -11.43 -24.62
C LEU A 219 -5.23 -10.82 -24.32
N ILE A 220 -5.31 -9.53 -24.04
CA ILE A 220 -6.56 -8.87 -23.63
C ILE A 220 -7.65 -8.93 -24.71
N ASP A 221 -7.29 -8.97 -25.97
CA ASP A 221 -8.24 -9.08 -27.09
C ASP A 221 -8.64 -10.55 -27.28
N SER A 222 -9.65 -11.00 -26.56
CA SER A 222 -10.16 -12.39 -26.57
C SER A 222 -11.67 -12.45 -26.31
N ASP A 223 -12.30 -13.55 -26.73
CA ASP A 223 -13.72 -13.82 -26.47
C ASP A 223 -14.00 -13.90 -24.94
N GLU A 224 -13.05 -14.42 -24.17
CA GLU A 224 -13.13 -14.52 -22.73
C GLU A 224 -13.17 -13.13 -22.09
N THR A 225 -12.34 -12.22 -22.56
CA THR A 225 -12.37 -10.80 -22.12
C THR A 225 -13.68 -10.15 -22.50
N ALA A 226 -14.18 -10.36 -23.71
CA ALA A 226 -15.47 -9.81 -24.14
C ALA A 226 -16.63 -10.28 -23.26
N LYS A 227 -16.63 -11.56 -22.84
CA LYS A 227 -17.62 -12.12 -21.90
C LYS A 227 -17.52 -11.48 -20.51
N ALA A 228 -16.30 -11.27 -19.98
CA ALA A 228 -16.10 -10.62 -18.70
C ALA A 228 -16.57 -9.16 -18.73
N VAL A 229 -16.30 -8.43 -19.80
CA VAL A 229 -16.76 -7.05 -20.00
C VAL A 229 -18.27 -6.96 -20.13
N ASP A 230 -18.91 -7.89 -20.87
CA ASP A 230 -20.37 -7.93 -20.94
C ASP A 230 -21.00 -8.23 -19.58
N PHE A 231 -20.44 -9.15 -18.79
CA PHE A 231 -20.87 -9.37 -17.43
C PHE A 231 -20.71 -8.11 -16.57
N CYS A 232 -19.55 -7.46 -16.61
CA CYS A 232 -19.30 -6.21 -15.87
C CYS A 232 -20.34 -5.13 -16.23
N ARG A 233 -20.67 -4.97 -17.52
CA ARG A 233 -21.70 -4.04 -18.00
C ARG A 233 -23.09 -4.36 -17.42
N ARG A 234 -23.48 -5.64 -17.39
CA ARG A 234 -24.75 -6.08 -16.77
C ARG A 234 -24.73 -5.84 -15.26
N PHE A 235 -23.64 -6.22 -14.59
CA PHE A 235 -23.45 -6.07 -13.15
C PHE A 235 -23.59 -4.59 -12.73
N TYR A 236 -22.91 -3.68 -13.44
CA TYR A 236 -23.04 -2.24 -13.22
C TYR A 236 -24.49 -1.77 -13.40
N LYS A 237 -25.09 -1.99 -14.58
CA LYS A 237 -26.40 -1.45 -14.91
C LYS A 237 -27.52 -1.96 -14.00
N GLU A 238 -27.44 -3.23 -13.60
CA GLU A 238 -28.54 -3.90 -12.94
C GLU A 238 -28.43 -3.89 -11.41
N THR A 239 -27.24 -3.61 -10.86
CA THR A 239 -27.03 -3.71 -9.41
C THR A 239 -26.47 -2.45 -8.75
N MET A 240 -25.68 -1.63 -9.46
CA MET A 240 -24.91 -0.56 -8.84
C MET A 240 -25.60 0.83 -8.88
N LEU A 241 -25.06 1.74 -8.09
CA LEU A 241 -25.26 3.18 -8.25
C LEU A 241 -24.68 3.67 -9.59
N GLU A 242 -25.26 4.70 -10.17
CA GLU A 242 -24.79 5.24 -11.47
C GLU A 242 -23.45 5.99 -11.35
N ASP A 243 -23.22 6.64 -10.23
CA ASP A 243 -22.05 7.49 -9.97
C ASP A 243 -20.75 6.71 -9.71
N VAL A 244 -20.80 5.39 -9.56
CA VAL A 244 -19.59 4.53 -9.36
C VAL A 244 -18.56 4.68 -10.49
N LEU A 245 -18.96 5.15 -11.68
CA LEU A 245 -18.07 5.43 -12.81
C LEU A 245 -17.11 6.59 -12.54
N GLY A 246 -17.44 7.48 -11.63
CA GLY A 246 -16.61 8.62 -11.21
C GLY A 246 -15.96 8.42 -9.86
N TRP A 247 -16.11 7.24 -9.24
CA TRP A 247 -15.57 6.98 -7.92
C TRP A 247 -14.04 6.83 -7.94
N THR A 248 -13.46 7.10 -6.79
CA THR A 248 -12.07 6.82 -6.45
C THR A 248 -12.07 5.89 -5.23
N ASP A 249 -10.96 5.34 -4.92
CA ASP A 249 -10.70 4.35 -3.87
C ASP A 249 -11.38 4.63 -2.49
N VAL A 250 -11.66 5.90 -2.17
CA VAL A 250 -12.29 6.27 -0.89
C VAL A 250 -13.82 6.36 -0.94
N ASN A 251 -14.44 6.31 -2.12
CA ASN A 251 -15.87 6.58 -2.25
C ASN A 251 -16.73 5.43 -1.75
N ASN A 252 -16.34 4.19 -2.00
CA ASN A 252 -17.03 3.00 -1.52
C ASN A 252 -17.08 2.93 0.02
N ASN A 253 -15.97 3.27 0.71
CA ASN A 253 -15.93 3.35 2.17
C ASN A 253 -16.97 4.34 2.70
N LYS A 254 -17.01 5.55 2.12
CA LYS A 254 -17.97 6.59 2.51
C LYS A 254 -19.41 6.16 2.24
N ALA A 255 -19.69 5.61 1.05
CA ALA A 255 -21.02 5.19 0.66
C ALA A 255 -21.54 4.03 1.53
N TYR A 256 -20.68 3.07 1.88
CA TYR A 256 -21.05 1.96 2.74
C TYR A 256 -21.36 2.43 4.18
N LEU A 257 -20.49 3.24 4.77
CA LEU A 257 -20.67 3.79 6.12
C LEU A 257 -21.82 4.81 6.20
N ALA A 258 -22.21 5.41 5.08
CA ALA A 258 -23.40 6.25 4.95
C ALA A 258 -24.67 5.44 4.60
N GLU A 259 -24.62 4.10 4.61
CA GLU A 259 -25.72 3.19 4.33
C GLU A 259 -26.36 3.38 2.95
N GLN A 260 -25.57 3.84 1.96
CA GLN A 260 -26.02 4.05 0.59
C GLN A 260 -25.89 2.81 -0.29
N ILE A 261 -25.03 1.86 0.09
CA ILE A 261 -24.75 0.65 -0.68
C ILE A 261 -24.74 -0.59 0.20
N SER A 262 -25.16 -1.71 -0.37
CA SER A 262 -25.26 -3.01 0.33
C SER A 262 -24.06 -3.91 0.17
N CYS A 263 -23.23 -3.70 -0.86
CA CYS A 263 -22.04 -4.49 -1.15
C CYS A 263 -21.03 -3.69 -1.95
N THR A 264 -19.75 -3.93 -1.67
CA THR A 264 -18.61 -3.37 -2.40
C THR A 264 -17.40 -4.30 -2.29
N ASN A 265 -16.44 -4.21 -3.22
CA ASN A 265 -15.12 -4.77 -3.00
C ASN A 265 -14.29 -3.78 -2.16
N ASN A 266 -13.64 -4.28 -1.13
CA ASN A 266 -12.78 -3.51 -0.24
C ASN A 266 -11.95 -4.48 0.61
N ALA A 267 -10.96 -3.94 1.33
CA ALA A 267 -10.27 -4.68 2.39
C ALA A 267 -11.04 -4.59 3.71
N MET A 268 -10.35 -4.76 4.82
CA MET A 268 -10.94 -4.69 6.17
C MET A 268 -11.22 -3.26 6.66
N SER A 269 -10.82 -2.22 5.91
CA SER A 269 -10.87 -0.82 6.37
C SER A 269 -12.29 -0.36 6.75
N ILE A 270 -13.30 -0.77 5.99
CA ILE A 270 -14.71 -0.45 6.29
C ILE A 270 -15.12 -1.02 7.66
N LEU A 271 -14.83 -2.31 7.91
CA LEU A 271 -15.20 -2.93 9.19
C LEU A 271 -14.42 -2.36 10.37
N ILE A 272 -13.12 -2.07 10.21
CA ILE A 272 -12.29 -1.46 11.25
C ILE A 272 -12.85 -0.09 11.64
N VAL A 273 -13.16 0.77 10.65
CA VAL A 273 -13.77 2.07 10.90
C VAL A 273 -15.18 1.91 11.49
N ALA A 274 -15.98 0.96 10.98
CA ALA A 274 -17.32 0.71 11.52
C ALA A 274 -17.29 0.25 12.98
N LYS A 275 -16.39 -0.65 13.36
CA LYS A 275 -16.23 -1.06 14.77
C LYS A 275 -15.97 0.11 15.71
N ARG A 276 -15.18 1.08 15.25
CA ARG A 276 -14.81 2.25 16.04
C ARG A 276 -15.90 3.32 16.09
N ASP A 277 -16.47 3.68 14.93
CA ASP A 277 -17.26 4.91 14.76
C ASP A 277 -18.76 4.63 14.48
N PHE A 278 -19.10 3.42 13.97
CA PHE A 278 -20.45 3.03 13.53
C PHE A 278 -20.82 1.61 13.99
N PRO A 279 -20.91 1.36 15.32
CA PRO A 279 -21.02 0.00 15.87
C PRO A 279 -22.27 -0.76 15.40
N ASP A 280 -23.33 -0.08 15.03
CA ASP A 280 -24.55 -0.75 14.50
C ASP A 280 -24.35 -1.23 13.06
N ILE A 281 -23.58 -0.51 12.25
CA ILE A 281 -23.16 -0.98 10.89
C ILE A 281 -22.20 -2.15 11.05
N ALA A 282 -21.25 -2.08 11.98
CA ALA A 282 -20.29 -3.17 12.21
C ALA A 282 -20.98 -4.53 12.52
N LYS A 283 -22.05 -4.52 13.31
CA LYS A 283 -22.82 -5.72 13.69
C LYS A 283 -23.46 -6.45 12.49
N VAL A 284 -23.72 -5.72 11.41
CA VAL A 284 -24.38 -6.23 10.20
C VAL A 284 -23.47 -6.24 8.99
N THR A 285 -22.17 -5.99 9.19
CA THR A 285 -21.13 -6.05 8.15
C THR A 285 -20.42 -7.39 8.22
N ASP A 286 -20.26 -8.06 7.08
CA ASP A 286 -19.47 -9.29 6.95
C ASP A 286 -18.71 -9.28 5.62
N HIS A 287 -17.83 -10.25 5.43
CA HIS A 287 -16.97 -10.38 4.27
C HIS A 287 -17.21 -11.70 3.55
N GLY A 288 -17.24 -11.63 2.22
CA GLY A 288 -17.23 -12.78 1.32
C GLY A 288 -15.94 -12.84 0.51
N LEU A 289 -15.59 -14.03 0.05
CA LEU A 289 -14.53 -14.17 -0.96
C LEU A 289 -15.02 -13.62 -2.31
N ASN A 290 -14.10 -13.15 -3.15
CA ASN A 290 -14.48 -12.80 -4.53
C ASN A 290 -15.24 -13.97 -5.16
N PRO A 291 -16.37 -13.72 -5.84
CA PRO A 291 -17.14 -14.79 -6.46
C PRO A 291 -16.34 -15.52 -7.54
N GLN A 292 -16.62 -16.80 -7.74
CA GLN A 292 -16.03 -17.56 -8.84
C GLN A 292 -16.79 -17.33 -10.14
N GLY A 293 -16.06 -17.37 -11.24
CA GLY A 293 -16.60 -17.44 -12.59
C GLY A 293 -16.39 -18.82 -13.23
N PRO A 294 -16.59 -18.95 -14.55
CA PRO A 294 -16.47 -20.23 -15.27
C PRO A 294 -15.11 -20.92 -15.19
N LYS A 295 -14.05 -20.16 -14.91
CA LYS A 295 -12.66 -20.66 -14.80
C LYS A 295 -12.16 -20.74 -13.36
N GLY A 296 -13.01 -20.47 -12.38
CA GLY A 296 -12.70 -20.56 -10.95
C GLY A 296 -12.73 -19.23 -10.24
N ARG A 297 -12.18 -19.23 -9.02
CA ARG A 297 -12.08 -18.08 -8.13
C ARG A 297 -10.66 -17.51 -8.17
N PHE A 298 -10.57 -16.19 -8.26
CA PHE A 298 -9.31 -15.47 -8.26
C PHE A 298 -9.35 -14.32 -7.24
N HIS A 299 -8.20 -13.95 -6.74
CA HIS A 299 -8.00 -12.81 -5.87
C HIS A 299 -6.78 -12.02 -6.35
N LEU A 300 -6.83 -10.71 -6.22
CA LEU A 300 -5.70 -9.85 -6.43
C LEU A 300 -4.85 -9.82 -5.16
N TYR A 301 -3.55 -10.06 -5.27
CA TYR A 301 -2.60 -9.68 -4.25
C TYR A 301 -2.27 -8.21 -4.38
N ASN A 302 -2.32 -7.49 -3.25
CA ASN A 302 -1.93 -6.09 -3.17
C ASN A 302 -0.76 -5.93 -2.18
N PRO A 303 0.46 -6.38 -2.57
CA PRO A 303 1.62 -6.32 -1.71
C PRO A 303 2.06 -4.88 -1.51
N GLN A 304 2.42 -4.59 -0.26
CA GLN A 304 2.99 -3.33 0.18
C GLN A 304 4.46 -3.55 0.51
N SER A 305 5.35 -2.77 -0.07
CA SER A 305 6.79 -2.96 0.05
C SER A 305 7.51 -1.61 0.19
N HIS A 306 8.73 -1.64 0.73
CA HIS A 306 9.64 -0.50 0.65
C HIS A 306 10.85 -0.85 -0.21
N ALA A 307 11.18 0.05 -1.11
CA ALA A 307 12.40 0.04 -1.89
C ALA A 307 13.33 1.19 -1.45
N ILE A 308 14.58 1.13 -1.87
CA ILE A 308 15.54 2.22 -1.69
C ILE A 308 15.81 2.81 -3.07
N ALA A 309 15.59 4.11 -3.22
CA ALA A 309 15.85 4.80 -4.47
C ALA A 309 17.35 4.79 -4.83
N ALA A 310 17.66 4.62 -6.10
CA ALA A 310 19.05 4.49 -6.58
C ALA A 310 19.90 5.75 -6.31
N HIS A 311 19.26 6.91 -6.12
CA HIS A 311 19.94 8.19 -5.80
C HIS A 311 20.15 8.40 -4.29
N ALA A 312 19.75 7.44 -3.43
CA ALA A 312 19.91 7.57 -1.98
C ALA A 312 21.36 7.95 -1.62
N PRO A 313 21.59 9.04 -0.86
CA PRO A 313 22.92 9.52 -0.57
C PRO A 313 23.69 8.61 0.39
N ASP A 314 22.98 7.85 1.23
CA ASP A 314 23.54 6.84 2.14
C ASP A 314 22.76 5.53 2.06
N PRO A 315 23.02 4.68 1.06
CA PRO A 315 22.35 3.39 0.91
C PRO A 315 22.54 2.46 2.10
N ALA A 316 23.66 2.56 2.81
CA ALA A 316 23.93 1.71 3.96
C ALA A 316 23.04 2.10 5.15
N ALA A 317 22.85 3.38 5.41
CA ALA A 317 21.90 3.86 6.42
C ALA A 317 20.46 3.51 6.06
N ALA A 318 20.04 3.63 4.80
CA ALA A 318 18.71 3.24 4.35
C ALA A 318 18.45 1.73 4.53
N LYS A 319 19.43 0.87 4.18
CA LYS A 319 19.34 -0.57 4.42
C LYS A 319 19.32 -0.90 5.93
N ALA A 320 20.08 -0.20 6.75
CA ALA A 320 20.06 -0.38 8.20
C ALA A 320 18.69 -0.01 8.80
N PHE A 321 18.08 1.06 8.31
CA PHE A 321 16.73 1.45 8.71
C PHE A 321 15.69 0.37 8.35
N LEU A 322 15.71 -0.17 7.14
CA LEU A 322 14.77 -1.24 6.75
C LEU A 322 14.98 -2.51 7.60
N ARG A 323 16.23 -2.89 7.92
CA ARG A 323 16.51 -4.01 8.84
C ARG A 323 15.94 -3.79 10.23
N TRP A 324 16.03 -2.57 10.73
CA TRP A 324 15.46 -2.21 12.03
C TRP A 324 13.95 -2.17 11.98
N LEU A 325 13.36 -1.55 10.96
CA LEU A 325 11.91 -1.42 10.80
C LEU A 325 11.22 -2.78 10.66
N TYR A 326 11.88 -3.71 9.98
CA TYR A 326 11.38 -5.08 9.75
C TYR A 326 11.91 -6.10 10.74
N ASP A 327 12.52 -5.68 11.82
CA ASP A 327 12.67 -6.55 12.98
C ASP A 327 11.28 -6.82 13.58
N ASP A 328 11.04 -8.05 14.03
CA ASP A 328 9.72 -8.47 14.52
C ASP A 328 9.13 -7.52 15.56
N LYS A 329 9.97 -7.02 16.47
CA LYS A 329 9.55 -6.10 17.52
C LYS A 329 8.95 -4.79 16.95
N GLN A 330 9.51 -4.22 15.90
CA GLN A 330 9.03 -2.97 15.31
C GLN A 330 7.86 -3.25 14.37
N LEU A 331 8.00 -4.25 13.50
CA LEU A 331 7.00 -4.55 12.49
C LEU A 331 5.66 -4.98 13.11
N SER A 332 5.69 -5.92 14.08
CA SER A 332 4.46 -6.38 14.74
C SER A 332 3.72 -5.24 15.46
N ARG A 333 4.44 -4.38 16.18
CA ARG A 333 3.86 -3.22 16.87
C ARG A 333 3.25 -2.22 15.88
N TRP A 334 3.89 -2.01 14.74
CA TRP A 334 3.38 -1.12 13.71
C TRP A 334 2.12 -1.67 13.06
N LEU A 335 2.09 -2.97 12.75
CA LEU A 335 0.92 -3.64 12.19
C LEU A 335 -0.27 -3.63 13.17
N VAL A 336 -0.02 -3.91 14.46
CA VAL A 336 -1.05 -3.86 15.52
C VAL A 336 -1.60 -2.44 15.70
N ALA A 337 -0.76 -1.41 15.60
CA ALA A 337 -1.22 -0.02 15.67
C ALA A 337 -2.18 0.35 14.52
N GLY A 338 -2.15 -0.39 13.43
CA GLY A 338 -3.10 -0.31 12.31
C GLY A 338 -4.22 -1.35 12.37
N ASP A 339 -4.57 -1.86 13.56
CA ASP A 339 -5.61 -2.87 13.76
C ASP A 339 -5.39 -4.14 12.90
N ALA A 340 -4.13 -4.52 12.69
CA ALA A 340 -3.72 -5.64 11.85
C ALA A 340 -4.33 -5.61 10.42
N TYR A 341 -4.58 -4.42 9.89
CA TYR A 341 -5.11 -4.20 8.55
C TYR A 341 -4.24 -4.81 7.45
N TYR A 342 -2.94 -4.85 7.67
CA TYR A 342 -1.96 -5.42 6.74
C TYR A 342 -1.45 -6.78 7.24
N ALA A 343 -1.43 -7.78 6.34
CA ALA A 343 -0.90 -9.10 6.62
C ALA A 343 0.52 -9.27 6.05
N PRO A 344 1.55 -9.55 6.86
CA PRO A 344 2.90 -9.76 6.35
C PRO A 344 3.03 -11.01 5.47
N PHE A 345 4.05 -11.02 4.59
CA PHE A 345 4.38 -12.13 3.70
C PHE A 345 5.49 -13.05 4.24
N LEU A 346 5.55 -13.23 5.54
CA LEU A 346 6.56 -14.06 6.22
C LEU A 346 5.87 -15.16 7.02
N ASN A 347 6.28 -16.42 6.83
CA ASN A 347 5.67 -17.57 7.49
C ASN A 347 5.67 -17.46 9.03
N GLY A 348 6.60 -16.70 9.61
CA GLY A 348 6.61 -16.43 11.05
C GLY A 348 5.40 -15.64 11.56
N TYR A 349 4.68 -14.97 10.65
CA TYR A 349 3.46 -14.24 10.99
C TYR A 349 2.17 -15.04 10.81
N ASP A 350 2.19 -16.23 10.21
CA ASP A 350 0.97 -17.02 9.95
C ASP A 350 0.20 -17.35 11.24
N ASN A 351 0.91 -17.56 12.35
CA ASN A 351 0.34 -17.83 13.67
C ASN A 351 0.88 -16.87 14.74
N HIS A 352 1.24 -15.65 14.34
CA HIS A 352 1.85 -14.69 15.26
C HIS A 352 0.84 -14.18 16.29
N PRO A 353 1.27 -13.96 17.56
CA PRO A 353 0.38 -13.44 18.62
C PRO A 353 -0.28 -12.09 18.30
N MET A 354 0.26 -11.31 17.35
CA MET A 354 -0.33 -10.05 16.91
C MET A 354 -1.77 -10.20 16.37
N TRP A 355 -2.19 -11.40 15.95
CA TRP A 355 -3.54 -11.66 15.47
C TRP A 355 -4.57 -11.80 16.60
N ASN A 356 -4.12 -11.91 17.86
CA ASN A 356 -4.99 -12.05 19.03
C ASN A 356 -5.35 -10.67 19.63
N VAL A 357 -5.46 -9.63 18.82
CA VAL A 357 -5.96 -8.33 19.23
C VAL A 357 -7.49 -8.33 19.11
N ASP A 358 -8.17 -7.97 20.21
CA ASP A 358 -9.63 -7.88 20.29
C ASP A 358 -10.18 -6.66 19.55
#